data_02fa3bb751f37aa9b921614377c979be
#
_entry.id   02fa3bb751f37aa9b921614377c979be
#
_cell.length_a   1.000
_cell.length_b   1.000
_cell.length_c   1.000
_cell.angle_alpha   90.00
_cell.angle_beta   90.00
_cell.angle_gamma   90.00
#
_symmetry.space_group_name_H-M   'P 1'
#
loop_
_entity.id
_entity.type
_entity.pdbx_description
1 polymer ?
#
loop_
_entity_poly.entity_id
_entity_poly.type
_entity_poly.pdbx_seq_one_letter_code
_entity_poly.pdbx_strand_id
1 'polypeptide(L)'
;FLSTIGFANYPRRINTGDCYLPFWGRVSGNNGFCAIVETPFDAAMFSCFGKNLSFLNSVHWYSSLGRLNNERKIRFVFHDKCDYNTLAKDYRAYVAEQGRLVTLQDKIAQNENVKNIIGAPVLHCRTFSNVHPKSGFYQKDGENRKLFASFEKRAQQYQALKAAGLKQLYIHTDGWGEQGYDNNHPYILPPCPEAGGYEGMKRLSETCRKLGYVFAIHDQYRDFYYTGKKFDIQKAVTKIDGTHFYCDYVFVTR
;
A
#
# COMPACT_ATOMS: atom_id res chain seq x y z
N PHE A 1 -4.22 1.57 17.10
CA PHE A 1 -5.45 1.12 16.44
C PHE A 1 -5.29 -0.29 15.88
N LEU A 2 -5.32 -1.28 16.74
CA LEU A 2 -5.42 -2.68 16.35
C LEU A 2 -6.79 -3.21 16.74
N SER A 3 -7.83 -2.44 16.43
CA SER A 3 -9.18 -2.93 16.57
C SER A 3 -9.56 -3.67 15.30
N THR A 4 -10.01 -4.90 15.47
CA THR A 4 -10.82 -5.62 14.49
C THR A 4 -10.12 -6.18 13.26
N ILE A 5 -9.11 -6.99 13.45
CA ILE A 5 -8.85 -8.01 12.46
C ILE A 5 -9.32 -9.34 13.05
N GLY A 6 -10.26 -9.97 12.36
CA GLY A 6 -11.02 -11.13 12.78
C GLY A 6 -10.20 -12.20 13.51
N PHE A 7 -10.73 -12.63 14.61
CA PHE A 7 -10.16 -13.59 15.53
C PHE A 7 -10.12 -14.98 14.88
N ALA A 8 -8.96 -15.38 14.42
CA ALA A 8 -8.66 -16.80 14.29
C ALA A 8 -7.73 -17.20 15.43
N ASN A 9 -7.91 -18.38 15.98
CA ASN A 9 -7.29 -18.95 17.17
C ASN A 9 -5.75 -19.13 17.14
N TYR A 10 -5.00 -18.23 16.54
CA TYR A 10 -3.54 -18.33 16.45
C TYR A 10 -2.87 -16.99 16.75
N PRO A 11 -1.67 -17.00 17.37
CA PRO A 11 -0.89 -15.79 17.54
C PRO A 11 -0.55 -15.21 16.15
N ARG A 12 -1.22 -14.16 15.76
CA ARG A 12 -0.87 -13.41 14.54
C ARG A 12 0.27 -12.46 14.87
N ARG A 13 1.33 -12.55 14.11
CA ARG A 13 2.34 -11.51 14.04
C ARG A 13 1.86 -10.46 13.06
N ILE A 14 1.66 -9.24 13.54
CA ILE A 14 1.39 -8.10 12.70
C ILE A 14 2.72 -7.40 12.48
N ASN A 15 3.17 -7.31 11.24
CA ASN A 15 4.37 -6.59 10.86
C ASN A 15 4.08 -5.09 10.76
N THR A 16 5.10 -4.25 10.81
CA THR A 16 4.99 -2.80 10.57
C THR A 16 4.37 -2.44 9.23
N GLY A 17 4.37 -3.35 8.25
CA GLY A 17 3.64 -3.19 6.99
C GLY A 17 2.13 -3.05 7.16
N ASP A 18 1.58 -3.52 8.28
CA ASP A 18 0.17 -3.41 8.63
C ASP A 18 -0.15 -2.14 9.45
N CYS A 19 0.87 -1.37 9.83
CA CYS A 19 0.76 -0.13 10.57
C CYS A 19 1.26 1.04 9.72
N TYR A 20 0.36 1.94 9.32
CA TYR A 20 0.73 3.12 8.55
C TYR A 20 1.52 4.16 9.35
N LEU A 21 1.39 4.14 10.68
CA LEU A 21 2.04 5.09 11.56
C LEU A 21 2.77 4.34 12.68
N PRO A 22 3.95 4.80 13.10
CA PRO A 22 4.80 4.09 14.06
C PRO A 22 4.34 4.34 15.51
N PHE A 23 3.08 4.07 15.80
CA PHE A 23 2.58 4.13 17.17
C PHE A 23 1.48 3.09 17.40
N TRP A 24 1.28 2.75 18.64
CA TRP A 24 0.14 1.97 19.10
C TRP A 24 -0.29 2.44 20.48
N GLY A 25 -1.41 1.95 20.96
CA GLY A 25 -1.85 2.24 22.30
C GLY A 25 -2.86 1.22 22.79
N ARG A 26 -3.14 1.31 24.08
CA ARG A 26 -4.12 0.49 24.75
C ARG A 26 -5.01 1.36 25.61
N VAL A 27 -6.30 1.09 25.56
CA VAL A 27 -7.30 1.67 26.45
C VAL A 27 -7.94 0.52 27.24
N SER A 28 -8.03 0.67 28.56
CA SER A 28 -8.67 -0.27 29.48
C SER A 28 -9.56 0.52 30.46
N GLY A 29 -10.87 0.39 30.32
CA GLY A 29 -11.80 1.32 30.94
C GLY A 29 -11.53 2.74 30.40
N ASN A 30 -11.26 3.69 31.30
CA ASN A 30 -10.93 5.06 30.95
C ASN A 30 -9.42 5.33 30.90
N ASN A 31 -8.60 4.42 31.39
CA ASN A 31 -7.15 4.60 31.47
C ASN A 31 -6.48 4.01 30.23
N GLY A 32 -5.31 4.55 29.89
CA GLY A 32 -4.56 4.00 28.77
C GLY A 32 -3.20 4.62 28.55
N PHE A 33 -2.56 4.18 27.48
CA PHE A 33 -1.29 4.74 27.06
C PHE A 33 -1.17 4.76 25.53
N CYS A 34 -0.40 5.71 25.04
CA CYS A 34 0.13 5.74 23.68
C CYS A 34 1.62 5.40 23.71
N ALA A 35 2.07 4.53 22.83
CA ALA A 35 3.47 4.20 22.64
C ALA A 35 3.88 4.64 21.22
N ILE A 36 4.82 5.56 21.11
CA ILE A 36 5.32 6.13 19.86
C ILE A 36 6.72 5.62 19.61
N VAL A 37 6.94 4.97 18.47
CA VAL A 37 8.28 4.54 18.04
C VAL A 37 8.98 5.74 17.41
N GLU A 38 9.87 6.39 18.16
CA GLU A 38 10.56 7.59 17.69
C GLU A 38 11.63 7.27 16.63
N THR A 39 12.15 6.03 16.62
CA THR A 39 13.13 5.53 15.67
C THR A 39 12.59 4.36 14.86
N PRO A 40 11.70 4.62 13.87
CA PRO A 40 10.95 3.55 13.19
C PRO A 40 11.65 2.90 12.00
N PHE A 41 12.83 3.37 11.58
CA PHE A 41 13.42 3.06 10.27
C PHE A 41 13.73 1.59 10.00
N ASP A 42 14.04 0.82 11.04
CA ASP A 42 14.32 -0.61 10.97
C ASP A 42 13.50 -1.37 12.04
N ALA A 43 12.39 -0.78 12.45
CA ALA A 43 11.48 -1.35 13.42
C ALA A 43 10.40 -2.22 12.74
N ALA A 44 10.02 -3.28 13.42
CA ALA A 44 8.82 -4.03 13.14
C ALA A 44 7.96 -4.12 14.40
N MET A 45 6.65 -3.90 14.26
CA MET A 45 5.71 -4.08 15.35
C MET A 45 5.11 -5.47 15.27
N PHE A 46 5.02 -6.13 16.43
CA PHE A 46 4.41 -7.43 16.57
C PHE A 46 3.31 -7.37 17.62
N SER A 47 2.19 -7.99 17.31
CA SER A 47 1.11 -8.22 18.24
C SER A 47 0.93 -9.72 18.43
N CYS A 48 0.92 -10.16 19.67
CA CYS A 48 0.67 -11.55 20.03
C CYS A 48 -0.56 -11.64 20.94
N PHE A 49 -1.41 -12.63 20.67
CA PHE A 49 -2.48 -13.02 21.59
C PHE A 49 -1.99 -14.19 22.42
N GLY A 50 -1.97 -14.02 23.75
CA GLY A 50 -1.69 -15.11 24.68
C GLY A 50 -2.91 -16.02 24.87
N LYS A 51 -2.68 -17.20 25.46
CA LYS A 51 -3.75 -18.20 25.72
C LYS A 51 -4.91 -17.67 26.54
N ASN A 52 -4.71 -16.60 27.33
CA ASN A 52 -5.71 -16.01 28.21
C ASN A 52 -6.25 -14.67 27.68
N LEU A 53 -6.35 -14.50 26.36
CA LEU A 53 -6.75 -13.24 25.73
C LEU A 53 -5.82 -12.06 26.10
N SER A 54 -4.64 -12.32 26.65
CA SER A 54 -3.64 -11.29 26.87
C SER A 54 -3.10 -10.82 25.53
N PHE A 55 -3.11 -9.52 25.34
CA PHE A 55 -2.63 -8.89 24.15
C PHE A 55 -1.28 -8.22 24.44
N LEU A 56 -0.25 -8.67 23.76
CA LEU A 56 1.10 -8.11 23.88
C LEU A 56 1.49 -7.43 22.57
N ASN A 57 1.84 -6.16 22.68
CA ASN A 57 2.47 -5.43 21.61
C ASN A 57 3.96 -5.25 21.94
N SER A 58 4.80 -5.50 20.96
CA SER A 58 6.24 -5.27 21.06
C SER A 58 6.79 -4.64 19.80
N VAL A 59 7.91 -3.94 19.95
CA VAL A 59 8.71 -3.44 18.85
C VAL A 59 10.01 -4.21 18.80
N HIS A 60 10.35 -4.65 17.60
CA HIS A 60 11.65 -5.25 17.32
C HIS A 60 12.39 -4.36 16.34
N TRP A 61 13.64 -4.04 16.64
CA TRP A 61 14.53 -3.40 15.69
C TRP A 61 15.45 -4.45 15.09
N TYR A 62 15.50 -4.49 13.78
CA TYR A 62 16.41 -5.37 13.07
C TYR A 62 17.82 -4.83 13.18
N SER A 63 18.77 -5.69 13.53
CA SER A 63 20.19 -5.34 13.52
C SER A 63 20.76 -5.57 12.13
N SER A 64 21.50 -4.58 11.61
CA SER A 64 22.33 -4.79 10.43
C SER A 64 23.64 -5.45 10.85
N LEU A 65 24.01 -6.55 10.20
CA LEU A 65 25.28 -7.26 10.44
C LEU A 65 25.52 -7.61 11.92
N GLY A 66 24.45 -8.02 12.62
CA GLY A 66 24.54 -8.54 13.98
C GLY A 66 24.66 -7.51 15.08
N ARG A 67 24.58 -6.22 14.82
CA ARG A 67 24.65 -5.16 15.84
C ARG A 67 23.69 -4.01 15.58
N LEU A 68 23.33 -3.31 16.65
CA LEU A 68 22.57 -2.06 16.58
C LEU A 68 23.53 -0.89 16.43
N ASN A 69 23.43 -0.16 15.32
CA ASN A 69 24.32 0.95 15.02
C ASN A 69 23.75 2.31 15.45
N ASN A 70 22.48 2.37 15.80
CA ASN A 70 21.75 3.59 16.10
C ASN A 70 21.00 3.46 17.41
N GLU A 71 20.71 4.60 18.03
CA GLU A 71 19.81 4.69 19.18
C GLU A 71 18.41 4.18 18.85
N ARG A 72 17.75 3.55 19.81
CA ARG A 72 16.37 3.04 19.70
C ARG A 72 15.51 3.68 20.77
N LYS A 73 14.43 4.34 20.33
CA LYS A 73 13.57 5.11 21.23
C LYS A 73 12.10 4.75 21.04
N ILE A 74 11.43 4.59 22.19
CA ILE A 74 9.98 4.54 22.31
C ILE A 74 9.57 5.58 23.36
N ARG A 75 8.59 6.40 23.03
CA ARG A 75 7.94 7.31 23.97
C ARG A 75 6.63 6.68 24.44
N PHE A 76 6.43 6.63 25.76
CA PHE A 76 5.15 6.26 26.35
C PHE A 76 4.46 7.49 26.94
N VAL A 77 3.19 7.69 26.60
CA VAL A 77 2.32 8.73 27.17
C VAL A 77 1.18 8.04 27.87
N PHE A 78 1.05 8.24 29.18
CA PHE A 78 0.03 7.61 30.03
C PHE A 78 -1.11 8.56 30.33
N HIS A 79 -2.32 8.04 30.42
CA HIS A 79 -3.55 8.81 30.67
C HIS A 79 -4.46 8.13 31.68
N ASP A 80 -4.98 8.90 32.61
CA ASP A 80 -6.04 8.49 33.54
C ASP A 80 -7.42 8.53 32.91
N LYS A 81 -7.58 9.30 31.83
CA LYS A 81 -8.80 9.40 31.02
C LYS A 81 -8.42 9.51 29.56
N CYS A 82 -8.73 8.49 28.79
CA CYS A 82 -8.45 8.49 27.35
C CYS A 82 -9.38 7.57 26.58
N ASP A 83 -9.48 7.90 25.32
CA ASP A 83 -10.05 7.06 24.27
C ASP A 83 -9.03 6.96 23.11
N TYR A 84 -9.44 6.33 22.03
CA TYR A 84 -8.58 6.20 20.83
C TYR A 84 -8.25 7.56 20.19
N ASN A 85 -9.13 8.57 20.33
CA ASN A 85 -8.85 9.91 19.82
C ASN A 85 -7.73 10.59 20.61
N THR A 86 -7.69 10.38 21.93
CA THR A 86 -6.61 10.85 22.79
C THR A 86 -5.28 10.31 22.30
N LEU A 87 -5.18 8.99 22.05
CA LEU A 87 -3.96 8.34 21.56
C LEU A 87 -3.55 8.86 20.18
N ALA A 88 -4.49 9.10 19.28
CA ALA A 88 -4.22 9.69 17.97
C ALA A 88 -3.71 11.14 18.08
N LYS A 89 -4.23 11.91 19.04
CA LYS A 89 -3.77 13.27 19.33
C LYS A 89 -2.36 13.31 19.91
N ASP A 90 -1.98 12.33 20.74
CA ASP A 90 -0.61 12.22 21.24
C ASP A 90 0.38 12.07 20.09
N TYR A 91 0.10 11.15 19.16
CA TYR A 91 0.95 10.98 17.99
C TYR A 91 0.98 12.24 17.11
N ARG A 92 -0.17 12.88 16.91
CA ARG A 92 -0.24 14.16 16.18
C ARG A 92 0.59 15.26 16.84
N ALA A 93 0.52 15.37 18.17
CA ALA A 93 1.31 16.34 18.95
C ALA A 93 2.81 16.06 18.81
N TYR A 94 3.21 14.80 18.91
CA TYR A 94 4.58 14.39 18.67
C TYR A 94 5.08 14.77 17.27
N VAL A 95 4.30 14.52 16.22
CA VAL A 95 4.68 14.87 14.85
C VAL A 95 4.80 16.39 14.67
N ALA A 96 3.93 17.16 15.35
CA ALA A 96 3.99 18.63 15.37
C ALA A 96 5.24 19.12 16.10
N GLU A 97 5.55 18.57 17.29
CA GLU A 97 6.78 18.86 18.05
C GLU A 97 8.05 18.63 17.21
N GLN A 98 8.03 17.63 16.35
CA GLN A 98 9.12 17.32 15.42
C GLN A 98 9.14 18.23 14.16
N GLY A 99 8.23 19.19 14.03
CA GLY A 99 8.13 20.04 12.85
C GLY A 99 7.72 19.30 11.55
N ARG A 100 7.14 18.11 11.67
CA ARG A 100 6.80 17.22 10.54
C ARG A 100 5.30 17.13 10.25
N LEU A 101 4.47 17.85 11.00
CA LEU A 101 3.04 17.84 10.78
C LEU A 101 2.69 18.65 9.52
N VAL A 102 2.25 17.94 8.49
CA VAL A 102 1.71 18.54 7.25
C VAL A 102 0.23 18.21 7.18
N THR A 103 -0.60 19.24 7.27
CA THR A 103 -2.07 19.09 7.21
C THR A 103 -2.57 18.97 5.77
N LEU A 104 -3.83 18.57 5.61
CA LEU A 104 -4.47 18.54 4.31
C LEU A 104 -4.55 19.96 3.68
N GLN A 105 -4.78 21.01 4.51
CA GLN A 105 -4.73 22.39 4.07
C GLN A 105 -3.36 22.80 3.55
N ASP A 106 -2.29 22.41 4.23
CA ASP A 106 -0.92 22.68 3.79
C ASP A 106 -0.65 22.01 2.43
N LYS A 107 -1.12 20.78 2.25
CA LYS A 107 -1.00 20.06 0.96
C LYS A 107 -1.78 20.74 -0.15
N ILE A 108 -2.99 21.24 0.15
CA ILE A 108 -3.82 22.00 -0.81
C ILE A 108 -3.14 23.31 -1.18
N ALA A 109 -2.53 24.02 -0.21
CA ALA A 109 -1.81 25.25 -0.46
C ALA A 109 -0.60 25.04 -1.39
N GLN A 110 0.05 23.87 -1.30
CA GLN A 110 1.17 23.49 -2.16
C GLN A 110 0.70 23.00 -3.54
N ASN A 111 -0.44 22.32 -3.60
CA ASN A 111 -0.99 21.76 -4.84
C ASN A 111 -2.53 21.71 -4.75
N GLU A 112 -3.17 22.64 -5.44
CA GLU A 112 -4.63 22.76 -5.43
C GLU A 112 -5.37 21.51 -5.97
N ASN A 113 -4.72 20.70 -6.80
CA ASN A 113 -5.31 19.44 -7.30
C ASN A 113 -5.63 18.43 -6.17
N VAL A 114 -5.04 18.59 -4.99
CA VAL A 114 -5.40 17.79 -3.81
C VAL A 114 -6.88 17.98 -3.43
N LYS A 115 -7.51 19.11 -3.76
CA LYS A 115 -8.95 19.31 -3.55
C LYS A 115 -9.79 18.26 -4.27
N ASN A 116 -9.33 17.78 -5.42
CA ASN A 116 -10.08 16.84 -6.26
C ASN A 116 -10.24 15.44 -5.63
N ILE A 117 -9.43 15.11 -4.62
CA ILE A 117 -9.53 13.82 -3.90
C ILE A 117 -10.35 13.93 -2.61
N ILE A 118 -10.69 15.14 -2.16
CA ILE A 118 -11.43 15.33 -0.91
C ILE A 118 -12.89 14.92 -1.13
N GLY A 119 -13.32 13.87 -0.41
CA GLY A 119 -14.66 13.31 -0.56
C GLY A 119 -14.90 12.55 -1.86
N ALA A 120 -13.87 12.38 -2.69
CA ALA A 120 -13.98 11.58 -3.90
C ALA A 120 -14.06 10.08 -3.54
N PRO A 121 -15.04 9.33 -4.05
CA PRO A 121 -15.02 7.88 -3.99
C PRO A 121 -13.77 7.34 -4.68
N VAL A 122 -13.24 6.22 -4.17
CA VAL A 122 -12.13 5.51 -4.80
C VAL A 122 -12.68 4.35 -5.61
N LEU A 123 -12.37 4.33 -6.89
CA LEU A 123 -12.71 3.23 -7.78
C LEU A 123 -11.44 2.50 -8.21
N HIS A 124 -11.29 1.27 -7.75
CA HIS A 124 -10.21 0.38 -8.17
C HIS A 124 -10.63 -0.42 -9.40
N CYS A 125 -9.87 -0.30 -10.47
CA CYS A 125 -10.17 -0.94 -11.75
C CYS A 125 -8.97 -1.74 -12.26
N ARG A 126 -9.21 -2.99 -12.63
CA ARG A 126 -8.23 -3.82 -13.34
C ARG A 126 -8.45 -3.72 -14.84
N THR A 127 -7.37 -3.53 -15.59
CA THR A 127 -7.39 -3.48 -17.06
C THR A 127 -7.14 -4.85 -17.65
N PHE A 128 -6.01 -5.44 -17.36
CA PHE A 128 -5.57 -6.70 -17.91
C PHE A 128 -4.87 -7.55 -16.86
N SER A 129 -5.04 -8.86 -16.94
CA SER A 129 -4.33 -9.85 -16.13
C SER A 129 -3.75 -10.92 -17.06
N ASN A 130 -2.49 -11.28 -16.80
CA ASN A 130 -1.81 -12.36 -17.49
C ASN A 130 -0.94 -13.10 -16.47
N VAL A 131 -1.45 -14.21 -15.95
CA VAL A 131 -0.80 -14.96 -14.88
C VAL A 131 0.27 -15.87 -15.46
N HIS A 132 1.51 -15.68 -15.02
CA HIS A 132 2.63 -16.49 -15.48
C HIS A 132 2.50 -17.94 -15.00
N PRO A 133 2.86 -18.99 -15.82
CA PRO A 133 2.73 -20.40 -15.45
C PRO A 133 3.48 -20.82 -14.18
N LYS A 134 4.54 -20.09 -13.80
CA LYS A 134 5.30 -20.32 -12.55
C LYS A 134 4.76 -19.56 -11.35
N SER A 135 3.72 -18.75 -11.52
CA SER A 135 3.05 -18.06 -10.41
C SER A 135 2.18 -19.04 -9.64
N GLY A 136 2.15 -18.90 -8.30
CA GLY A 136 1.23 -19.66 -7.45
C GLY A 136 -0.26 -19.36 -7.70
N PHE A 137 -0.58 -18.32 -8.46
CA PHE A 137 -1.95 -18.02 -8.91
C PHE A 137 -2.33 -18.71 -10.22
N TYR A 138 -1.39 -19.38 -10.89
CA TYR A 138 -1.67 -20.01 -12.17
C TYR A 138 -2.67 -21.15 -12.02
N GLN A 139 -3.71 -21.12 -12.81
CA GLN A 139 -4.77 -22.14 -12.84
C GLN A 139 -4.58 -23.00 -14.10
N LYS A 140 -4.22 -24.28 -13.91
CA LYS A 140 -3.91 -25.21 -15.01
C LYS A 140 -5.05 -25.31 -16.03
N ASP A 141 -6.30 -25.30 -15.56
CA ASP A 141 -7.50 -25.43 -16.39
C ASP A 141 -8.37 -24.16 -16.34
N GLY A 142 -7.77 -23.02 -15.96
CA GLY A 142 -8.47 -21.75 -15.77
C GLY A 142 -8.06 -20.65 -16.74
N GLU A 143 -8.80 -19.53 -16.68
CA GLU A 143 -8.52 -18.35 -17.47
C GLU A 143 -7.36 -17.55 -16.85
N ASN A 144 -6.13 -17.78 -17.33
CA ASN A 144 -4.94 -17.10 -16.85
C ASN A 144 -4.65 -15.77 -17.56
N ARG A 145 -5.35 -15.49 -18.64
CA ARG A 145 -5.23 -14.26 -19.43
C ARG A 145 -6.60 -13.64 -19.64
N LYS A 146 -6.78 -12.38 -19.18
CA LYS A 146 -8.09 -11.74 -19.24
C LYS A 146 -8.00 -10.23 -19.42
N LEU A 147 -8.62 -9.71 -20.45
CA LEU A 147 -8.90 -8.30 -20.61
C LEU A 147 -10.24 -7.97 -19.91
N PHE A 148 -10.19 -7.23 -18.80
CA PHE A 148 -11.39 -6.82 -18.06
C PHE A 148 -12.13 -5.68 -18.76
N ALA A 149 -11.40 -4.70 -19.28
CA ALA A 149 -11.93 -3.64 -20.13
C ALA A 149 -10.81 -2.93 -20.88
N SER A 150 -11.06 -2.53 -22.13
CA SER A 150 -10.18 -1.63 -22.85
C SER A 150 -10.20 -0.22 -22.24
N PHE A 151 -9.18 0.58 -22.55
CA PHE A 151 -9.11 1.99 -22.14
C PHE A 151 -10.31 2.80 -22.68
N GLU A 152 -10.75 2.50 -23.89
CA GLU A 152 -11.93 3.11 -24.51
C GLU A 152 -13.19 2.76 -23.71
N LYS A 153 -13.38 1.49 -23.37
CA LYS A 153 -14.53 1.04 -22.56
C LYS A 153 -14.53 1.72 -21.18
N ARG A 154 -13.37 1.90 -20.56
CA ARG A 154 -13.26 2.62 -19.29
C ARG A 154 -13.65 4.08 -19.44
N ALA A 155 -13.19 4.75 -20.49
CA ALA A 155 -13.57 6.14 -20.77
C ALA A 155 -15.09 6.31 -20.87
N GLN A 156 -15.76 5.41 -21.60
CA GLN A 156 -17.24 5.39 -21.71
C GLN A 156 -17.93 5.18 -20.36
N GLN A 157 -17.42 4.25 -19.54
CA GLN A 157 -17.95 4.00 -18.20
C GLN A 157 -17.84 5.24 -17.30
N TYR A 158 -16.70 5.95 -17.34
CA TYR A 158 -16.50 7.15 -16.53
C TYR A 158 -17.37 8.34 -17.01
N GLN A 159 -17.60 8.47 -18.31
CA GLN A 159 -18.55 9.42 -18.87
C GLN A 159 -19.99 9.13 -18.38
N ALA A 160 -20.39 7.86 -18.37
CA ALA A 160 -21.69 7.44 -17.86
C ALA A 160 -21.83 7.74 -16.36
N LEU A 161 -20.80 7.50 -15.53
CA LEU A 161 -20.81 7.85 -14.11
C LEU A 161 -20.96 9.37 -13.91
N LYS A 162 -20.29 10.17 -14.73
CA LYS A 162 -20.42 11.64 -14.69
C LYS A 162 -21.83 12.09 -15.05
N ALA A 163 -22.40 11.50 -16.09
CA ALA A 163 -23.78 11.77 -16.52
C ALA A 163 -24.81 11.37 -15.45
N ALA A 164 -24.53 10.31 -14.69
CA ALA A 164 -25.32 9.87 -13.55
C ALA A 164 -25.16 10.75 -12.29
N GLY A 165 -24.37 11.82 -12.36
CA GLY A 165 -24.24 12.81 -11.29
C GLY A 165 -23.03 12.62 -10.37
N LEU A 166 -22.11 11.67 -10.63
CA LEU A 166 -20.90 11.51 -9.86
C LEU A 166 -19.93 12.67 -10.15
N LYS A 167 -19.80 13.59 -9.22
CA LYS A 167 -19.04 14.85 -9.44
C LYS A 167 -17.54 14.64 -9.43
N GLN A 168 -17.03 13.82 -8.51
CA GLN A 168 -15.63 13.56 -8.26
C GLN A 168 -15.37 12.05 -8.20
N LEU A 169 -14.20 11.62 -8.65
CA LEU A 169 -13.80 10.22 -8.59
C LEU A 169 -12.26 10.15 -8.55
N TYR A 170 -11.73 9.33 -7.65
CA TYR A 170 -10.34 8.89 -7.69
C TYR A 170 -10.29 7.49 -8.30
N ILE A 171 -9.65 7.37 -9.44
CA ILE A 171 -9.54 6.13 -10.18
C ILE A 171 -8.17 5.54 -9.95
N HIS A 172 -8.10 4.33 -9.40
CA HIS A 172 -6.89 3.54 -9.24
C HIS A 172 -6.93 2.39 -10.27
N THR A 173 -6.06 2.47 -11.28
CA THR A 173 -6.02 1.51 -12.38
C THR A 173 -4.82 0.59 -12.24
N ASP A 174 -5.05 -0.71 -12.09
CA ASP A 174 -4.04 -1.74 -12.15
C ASP A 174 -4.07 -2.52 -13.48
N GLY A 175 -3.03 -3.30 -13.74
CA GLY A 175 -2.93 -4.12 -14.95
C GLY A 175 -2.90 -3.32 -16.26
N TRP A 176 -2.48 -2.07 -16.19
CA TRP A 176 -2.43 -1.16 -17.33
C TRP A 176 -1.22 -1.36 -18.26
N GLY A 177 -0.18 -2.03 -17.77
CA GLY A 177 1.05 -2.27 -18.51
C GLY A 177 0.97 -3.45 -19.48
N GLU A 178 2.03 -3.65 -20.26
CA GLU A 178 2.13 -4.62 -21.37
C GLU A 178 1.68 -6.04 -21.01
N GLN A 179 2.09 -6.52 -19.84
CA GLN A 179 1.80 -7.88 -19.38
C GLN A 179 0.70 -7.95 -18.32
N GLY A 180 0.05 -6.83 -18.01
CA GLY A 180 -1.04 -6.76 -17.07
C GLY A 180 -0.62 -6.71 -15.60
N TYR A 181 -1.59 -7.04 -14.74
CA TYR A 181 -1.45 -6.92 -13.30
C TYR A 181 -0.37 -7.87 -12.74
N ASP A 182 0.44 -7.31 -11.83
CA ASP A 182 1.53 -8.03 -11.16
C ASP A 182 2.48 -8.75 -12.13
N ASN A 183 2.89 -8.04 -13.17
CA ASN A 183 3.86 -8.53 -14.15
C ASN A 183 4.85 -7.45 -14.57
N ASN A 184 6.06 -7.90 -14.92
CA ASN A 184 7.14 -7.11 -15.55
C ASN A 184 7.69 -5.93 -14.75
N HIS A 185 7.23 -5.64 -13.54
CA HIS A 185 7.82 -4.56 -12.76
C HIS A 185 9.34 -4.74 -12.59
N PRO A 186 10.11 -3.65 -12.71
CA PRO A 186 9.68 -2.28 -13.03
C PRO A 186 9.50 -1.97 -14.53
N TYR A 187 9.60 -2.96 -15.42
CA TYR A 187 9.58 -2.79 -16.88
C TYR A 187 8.18 -3.00 -17.47
N ILE A 188 7.21 -2.27 -16.94
CA ILE A 188 5.79 -2.47 -17.27
C ILE A 188 5.33 -1.85 -18.59
N LEU A 189 6.13 -0.94 -19.16
CA LEU A 189 5.84 -0.29 -20.43
C LEU A 189 6.09 -1.22 -21.63
N PRO A 190 5.32 -1.05 -22.72
CA PRO A 190 4.29 -0.04 -22.99
C PRO A 190 2.97 -0.30 -22.25
N PRO A 191 2.00 0.64 -22.28
CA PRO A 191 0.62 0.35 -21.88
C PRO A 191 0.06 -0.84 -22.67
N CYS A 192 -0.83 -1.62 -22.02
CA CYS A 192 -1.39 -2.86 -22.56
C CYS A 192 -1.90 -2.68 -23.99
N PRO A 193 -1.30 -3.35 -25.00
CA PRO A 193 -1.71 -3.23 -26.40
C PRO A 193 -3.15 -3.67 -26.62
N GLU A 194 -3.58 -4.75 -25.96
CA GLU A 194 -4.96 -5.30 -26.06
C GLU A 194 -6.00 -4.33 -25.50
N ALA A 195 -5.60 -3.47 -24.57
CA ALA A 195 -6.46 -2.43 -24.00
C ALA A 195 -6.50 -1.15 -24.86
N GLY A 196 -5.66 -1.03 -25.90
CA GLY A 196 -5.57 0.12 -26.78
C GLY A 196 -4.23 0.86 -26.76
N GLY A 197 -3.22 0.32 -26.06
CA GLY A 197 -1.86 0.83 -26.06
C GLY A 197 -1.73 2.29 -25.59
N TYR A 198 -0.70 2.98 -26.04
CA TYR A 198 -0.43 4.38 -25.66
C TYR A 198 -1.57 5.33 -26.04
N GLU A 199 -2.11 5.20 -27.26
CA GLU A 199 -3.17 6.09 -27.72
C GLU A 199 -4.48 5.89 -26.95
N GLY A 200 -4.82 4.65 -26.62
CA GLY A 200 -5.97 4.34 -25.77
C GLY A 200 -5.82 4.93 -24.37
N MET A 201 -4.67 4.73 -23.75
CA MET A 201 -4.39 5.24 -22.40
C MET A 201 -4.35 6.77 -22.36
N LYS A 202 -3.78 7.41 -23.38
CA LYS A 202 -3.78 8.87 -23.54
C LYS A 202 -5.20 9.42 -23.59
N ARG A 203 -6.07 8.86 -24.46
CA ARG A 203 -7.48 9.27 -24.55
C ARG A 203 -8.22 9.04 -23.23
N LEU A 204 -7.99 7.95 -22.54
CA LEU A 204 -8.56 7.70 -21.20
C LEU A 204 -8.16 8.77 -20.19
N SER A 205 -6.86 9.08 -20.10
CA SER A 205 -6.34 10.12 -19.23
C SER A 205 -6.93 11.50 -19.52
N GLU A 206 -7.00 11.86 -20.81
CA GLU A 206 -7.62 13.12 -21.25
C GLU A 206 -9.12 13.17 -20.91
N THR A 207 -9.83 12.04 -21.06
CA THR A 207 -11.24 11.93 -20.67
C THR A 207 -11.41 12.15 -19.18
N CYS A 208 -10.62 11.47 -18.34
CA CYS A 208 -10.66 11.66 -16.89
C CYS A 208 -10.42 13.12 -16.50
N ARG A 209 -9.43 13.76 -17.11
CA ARG A 209 -9.14 15.19 -16.88
C ARG A 209 -10.32 16.10 -17.26
N LYS A 210 -10.96 15.87 -18.41
CA LYS A 210 -12.15 16.63 -18.84
C LYS A 210 -13.34 16.44 -17.89
N LEU A 211 -13.48 15.27 -17.29
CA LEU A 211 -14.52 14.95 -16.32
C LEU A 211 -14.23 15.52 -14.92
N GLY A 212 -13.01 16.00 -14.66
CA GLY A 212 -12.56 16.43 -13.33
C GLY A 212 -12.29 15.24 -12.40
N TYR A 213 -11.98 14.08 -12.94
CA TYR A 213 -11.64 12.87 -12.20
C TYR A 213 -10.12 12.73 -12.06
N VAL A 214 -9.67 12.23 -10.92
CA VAL A 214 -8.26 11.92 -10.68
C VAL A 214 -7.96 10.54 -11.24
N PHE A 215 -7.09 10.48 -12.24
CA PHE A 215 -6.64 9.24 -12.85
C PHE A 215 -5.27 8.85 -12.30
N ALA A 216 -5.23 7.74 -11.56
CA ALA A 216 -4.02 7.18 -10.99
C ALA A 216 -3.76 5.77 -11.55
N ILE A 217 -2.51 5.45 -11.73
CA ILE A 217 -2.04 4.15 -12.20
C ILE A 217 -1.31 3.44 -11.06
N HIS A 218 -1.53 2.14 -10.94
CA HIS A 218 -0.80 1.29 -10.01
C HIS A 218 0.61 1.04 -10.52
N ASP A 219 1.58 1.24 -9.66
CA ASP A 219 2.97 0.86 -9.90
C ASP A 219 3.60 0.36 -8.60
N GLN A 220 4.69 -0.36 -8.69
CA GLN A 220 5.42 -0.85 -7.53
C GLN A 220 6.93 -0.95 -7.82
N TYR A 221 7.73 -0.77 -6.76
CA TYR A 221 9.20 -0.71 -6.86
C TYR A 221 9.90 -1.79 -6.03
N ARG A 222 9.14 -2.60 -5.32
CA ARG A 222 9.66 -3.61 -4.41
C ARG A 222 10.00 -4.91 -5.12
N ASP A 223 9.11 -5.35 -5.99
CA ASP A 223 9.17 -6.67 -6.59
C ASP A 223 9.80 -6.59 -7.99
N PHE A 224 10.78 -7.45 -8.25
CA PHE A 224 11.52 -7.53 -9.50
C PHE A 224 11.13 -8.82 -10.20
N TYR A 225 10.36 -8.69 -11.27
CA TYR A 225 9.75 -9.82 -11.97
C TYR A 225 10.74 -10.53 -12.89
N TYR A 226 10.82 -11.86 -12.78
CA TYR A 226 11.62 -12.70 -13.65
C TYR A 226 11.19 -12.60 -15.13
N THR A 227 9.97 -12.17 -15.38
CA THR A 227 9.41 -11.92 -16.71
C THR A 227 9.85 -10.62 -17.35
N GLY A 228 10.49 -9.73 -16.60
CA GLY A 228 10.92 -8.42 -17.07
C GLY A 228 11.97 -8.52 -18.19
N LYS A 229 11.80 -7.75 -19.27
CA LYS A 229 12.70 -7.77 -20.45
C LYS A 229 14.17 -7.47 -20.12
N LYS A 230 14.43 -6.78 -19.03
CA LYS A 230 15.78 -6.41 -18.56
C LYS A 230 16.06 -7.02 -17.19
N PHE A 231 15.42 -8.15 -16.89
CA PHE A 231 15.68 -8.85 -15.65
C PHE A 231 17.15 -9.26 -15.56
N ASP A 232 17.76 -8.98 -14.44
CA ASP A 232 19.14 -9.32 -14.13
C ASP A 232 19.23 -9.62 -12.64
N ILE A 233 19.45 -10.88 -12.30
CA ILE A 233 19.50 -11.34 -10.91
C ILE A 233 20.59 -10.63 -10.08
N GLN A 234 21.64 -10.14 -10.71
CA GLN A 234 22.71 -9.40 -10.02
C GLN A 234 22.24 -8.04 -9.47
N LYS A 235 21.07 -7.56 -9.93
CA LYS A 235 20.43 -6.34 -9.41
C LYS A 235 19.42 -6.60 -8.30
N ALA A 236 19.18 -7.87 -7.99
CA ALA A 236 18.27 -8.27 -6.92
C ALA A 236 18.95 -8.18 -5.55
N VAL A 237 18.13 -8.00 -4.51
CA VAL A 237 18.60 -8.01 -3.13
C VAL A 237 19.18 -9.36 -2.78
N THR A 238 20.44 -9.36 -2.34
CA THR A 238 21.13 -10.55 -1.86
C THR A 238 21.01 -10.64 -0.35
N LYS A 239 20.58 -11.76 0.16
CA LYS A 239 20.52 -12.05 1.59
C LYS A 239 21.92 -12.26 2.15
N ILE A 240 22.03 -12.27 3.49
CA ILE A 240 23.29 -12.47 4.21
C ILE A 240 23.96 -13.84 3.89
N ASP A 241 23.15 -14.84 3.57
CA ASP A 241 23.60 -16.18 3.18
C ASP A 241 24.03 -16.30 1.69
N GLY A 242 24.04 -15.18 0.96
CA GLY A 242 24.38 -15.12 -0.45
C GLY A 242 23.25 -15.51 -1.40
N THR A 243 22.09 -15.90 -0.90
CA THR A 243 20.92 -16.23 -1.72
C THR A 243 20.09 -15.00 -2.03
N HIS A 244 19.27 -15.08 -3.08
CA HIS A 244 18.28 -14.04 -3.39
C HIS A 244 16.94 -14.35 -2.74
N PHE A 245 16.15 -13.30 -2.52
CA PHE A 245 14.76 -13.48 -2.15
C PHE A 245 14.00 -14.08 -3.34
N TYR A 246 13.14 -15.04 -3.07
CA TYR A 246 12.25 -15.63 -4.08
C TYR A 246 10.83 -15.72 -3.52
N CYS A 247 9.87 -15.33 -4.33
CA CYS A 247 8.45 -15.50 -4.04
C CYS A 247 7.77 -16.13 -5.25
N ASP A 248 7.34 -17.36 -5.10
CA ASP A 248 6.62 -18.12 -6.12
C ASP A 248 5.20 -17.62 -6.33
N TYR A 249 4.62 -16.99 -5.32
CA TYR A 249 3.25 -16.47 -5.33
C TYR A 249 2.96 -15.61 -6.56
N VAL A 250 3.89 -14.71 -6.92
CA VAL A 250 3.78 -13.88 -8.13
C VAL A 250 5.00 -14.01 -9.05
N PHE A 251 5.89 -14.95 -8.79
CA PHE A 251 7.11 -15.23 -9.56
C PHE A 251 8.07 -14.02 -9.61
N VAL A 252 8.53 -13.58 -8.44
CA VAL A 252 9.40 -12.41 -8.29
C VAL A 252 10.58 -12.64 -7.35
N THR A 253 11.57 -11.77 -7.46
CA THR A 253 12.58 -11.45 -6.44
C THR A 253 12.44 -10.00 -5.99
N ARG A 254 13.33 -9.54 -5.11
CA ARG A 254 13.37 -8.14 -4.63
C ARG A 254 14.74 -7.54 -4.81
#